data_c31e984c34b03d095e0f05dfc611bb73
#
_entry.id   c31e984c34b03d095e0f05dfc611bb73
#
_cell.length_a   1.000
_cell.length_b   1.000
_cell.length_c   1.000
_cell.angle_alpha   90.00
_cell.angle_beta   90.00
_cell.angle_gamma   90.00
#
_symmetry.space_group_name_H-M   'P 1'
#
loop_
_entity.id
_entity.type
_entity.pdbx_description
1 polymer ?
#
loop_
_entity_poly.entity_id
_entity_poly.type
_entity_poly.pdbx_seq_one_letter_code
_entity_poly.pdbx_strand_id
1 'polypeptide(L)'
;MRWMDAPRALAVLALLLLGACNKRDGLSSRDAAALTGGDPHAGREKIREYGCDACHTIPGVPGADALVGPPLAGIGGRMYIAGILTNTPDHMVQWILDPPALDSATAMPNVGVTEEDARDIAAYLYTLTSGREPPR
;
A
#
# COMPACT_ATOMS: atom_id res chain seq x y z
N MET A 1 45.77 35.86 8.09
CA MET A 1 44.76 34.96 8.68
C MET A 1 43.39 35.33 8.10
N ARG A 2 42.82 34.48 7.25
CA ARG A 2 41.59 34.79 6.48
C ARG A 2 40.39 34.23 7.25
N TRP A 3 39.66 35.08 7.91
CA TRP A 3 38.44 34.78 8.73
C TRP A 3 37.16 34.82 7.92
N MET A 4 37.22 34.69 6.57
CA MET A 4 36.05 34.89 5.71
C MET A 4 35.34 33.61 5.24
N ASP A 5 35.76 32.40 5.65
CA ASP A 5 35.21 31.15 5.14
C ASP A 5 34.22 30.40 6.11
N ALA A 6 34.12 30.88 7.37
CA ALA A 6 33.26 30.28 8.35
C ALA A 6 31.73 30.29 8.04
N PRO A 7 31.15 31.39 7.50
CA PRO A 7 29.72 31.46 7.24
C PRO A 7 29.27 30.56 6.07
N ARG A 8 30.16 30.28 5.11
CA ARG A 8 29.85 29.42 3.97
C ARG A 8 29.82 27.94 4.34
N ALA A 9 30.71 27.50 5.24
CA ALA A 9 30.74 26.11 5.71
C ALA A 9 29.50 25.77 6.55
N LEU A 10 29.03 26.69 7.39
CA LEU A 10 27.80 26.52 8.20
C LEU A 10 26.54 26.48 7.32
N ALA A 11 26.47 27.29 6.26
CA ALA A 11 25.34 27.31 5.34
C ALA A 11 25.22 25.99 4.54
N VAL A 12 26.35 25.42 4.10
CA VAL A 12 26.35 24.14 3.39
C VAL A 12 25.96 22.98 4.31
N LEU A 13 26.43 22.99 5.55
CA LEU A 13 26.06 21.98 6.54
C LEU A 13 24.57 22.02 6.89
N ALA A 14 23.99 23.22 7.01
CA ALA A 14 22.56 23.41 7.25
C ALA A 14 21.69 22.92 6.07
N LEU A 15 22.11 23.12 4.82
CA LEU A 15 21.41 22.61 3.64
C LEU A 15 21.43 21.07 3.57
N LEU A 16 22.51 20.42 3.99
CA LEU A 16 22.62 18.97 4.02
C LEU A 16 21.72 18.31 5.08
N LEU A 17 21.45 19.01 6.18
CA LEU A 17 20.57 18.51 7.24
C LEU A 17 19.07 18.65 6.90
N LEU A 18 18.69 19.59 6.03
CA LEU A 18 17.30 19.76 5.58
C LEU A 18 16.85 18.73 4.58
N GLY A 19 17.77 18.00 3.92
CA GLY A 19 17.45 16.95 2.95
C GLY A 19 17.07 15.59 3.57
N ALA A 20 17.23 15.41 4.88
CA ALA A 20 17.07 14.10 5.53
C ALA A 20 15.63 13.77 5.98
N CYS A 21 14.68 14.68 5.88
CA CYS A 21 13.28 14.46 6.28
C CYS A 21 12.39 14.08 5.10
N ASN A 22 12.79 13.16 4.24
CA ASN A 22 11.88 12.55 3.29
C ASN A 22 11.08 11.46 4.05
N LYS A 23 10.03 11.84 4.77
CA LYS A 23 9.04 10.90 5.31
C LYS A 23 8.41 10.18 4.11
N ARG A 24 8.86 8.98 3.86
CA ARG A 24 8.17 8.05 2.96
C ARG A 24 6.89 7.65 3.68
N ASP A 25 5.78 8.28 3.30
CA ASP A 25 4.45 8.02 3.86
C ASP A 25 3.91 6.67 3.30
N GLY A 26 4.63 5.57 3.49
CA GLY A 26 4.24 4.25 3.03
C GLY A 26 5.40 3.27 3.05
N LEU A 27 5.09 1.97 3.04
CA LEU A 27 6.08 0.95 2.71
C LEU A 27 6.56 1.17 1.27
N SER A 28 7.87 1.10 1.06
CA SER A 28 8.38 1.12 -0.31
C SER A 28 7.90 -0.14 -1.05
N SER A 29 7.83 -0.06 -2.39
CA SER A 29 7.47 -1.23 -3.21
C SER A 29 8.37 -2.44 -2.92
N ARG A 30 9.66 -2.20 -2.63
CA ARG A 30 10.61 -3.27 -2.27
C ARG A 30 10.28 -3.91 -0.92
N ASP A 31 9.94 -3.10 0.08
CA ASP A 31 9.61 -3.62 1.41
C ASP A 31 8.28 -4.37 1.39
N ALA A 32 7.29 -3.87 0.64
CA ALA A 32 6.01 -4.53 0.44
C ALA A 32 6.17 -5.88 -0.30
N ALA A 33 7.02 -5.93 -1.34
CA ALA A 33 7.35 -7.16 -2.04
C ALA A 33 8.05 -8.18 -1.12
N ALA A 34 9.01 -7.73 -0.32
CA ALA A 34 9.70 -8.59 0.65
C ALA A 34 8.75 -9.13 1.74
N LEU A 35 7.74 -8.34 2.12
CA LEU A 35 6.77 -8.69 3.16
C LEU A 35 5.76 -9.75 2.68
N THR A 36 5.29 -9.66 1.43
CA THR A 36 4.21 -10.49 0.89
C THR A 36 4.69 -11.61 -0.03
N GLY A 37 5.90 -11.48 -0.57
CA GLY A 37 6.42 -12.36 -1.63
C GLY A 37 5.84 -12.05 -3.02
N GLY A 38 5.10 -10.93 -3.19
CA GLY A 38 4.48 -10.51 -4.45
C GLY A 38 5.11 -9.25 -5.04
N ASP A 39 4.71 -8.90 -6.27
CA ASP A 39 5.11 -7.68 -6.98
C ASP A 39 3.99 -6.62 -6.88
N PRO A 40 4.22 -5.47 -6.21
CA PRO A 40 3.20 -4.42 -6.11
C PRO A 40 2.86 -3.75 -7.45
N HIS A 41 3.73 -3.81 -8.45
CA HIS A 41 3.40 -3.28 -9.78
C HIS A 41 2.43 -4.21 -10.51
N ALA A 42 2.68 -5.51 -10.48
CA ALA A 42 1.74 -6.52 -10.98
C ALA A 42 0.42 -6.46 -10.21
N GLY A 43 0.47 -6.36 -8.89
CA GLY A 43 -0.71 -6.27 -8.04
C GLY A 43 -1.65 -5.11 -8.38
N ARG A 44 -1.10 -3.95 -8.75
CA ARG A 44 -1.91 -2.82 -9.23
C ARG A 44 -2.69 -3.15 -10.50
N GLU A 45 -2.12 -3.93 -11.41
CA GLU A 45 -2.79 -4.36 -12.65
C GLU A 45 -3.84 -5.43 -12.34
N LYS A 46 -3.50 -6.39 -11.47
CA LYS A 46 -4.39 -7.47 -11.04
C LYS A 46 -5.64 -6.96 -10.32
N ILE A 47 -5.55 -5.89 -9.55
CA ILE A 47 -6.71 -5.20 -8.93
C ILE A 47 -7.78 -4.86 -9.97
N ARG A 48 -7.40 -4.41 -11.16
CA ARG A 48 -8.33 -4.11 -12.24
C ARG A 48 -8.80 -5.38 -12.97
N GLU A 49 -7.90 -6.32 -13.20
CA GLU A 49 -8.20 -7.59 -13.87
C GLU A 49 -9.27 -8.38 -13.10
N TYR A 50 -9.19 -8.41 -11.78
CA TYR A 50 -10.16 -9.07 -10.91
C TYR A 50 -11.36 -8.19 -10.51
N GLY A 51 -11.44 -6.95 -11.02
CA GLY A 51 -12.58 -6.05 -10.83
C GLY A 51 -12.73 -5.49 -9.40
N CYS A 52 -11.64 -5.39 -8.63
CA CYS A 52 -11.67 -4.81 -7.28
C CYS A 52 -12.12 -3.34 -7.29
N ASP A 53 -11.82 -2.63 -8.39
CA ASP A 53 -12.19 -1.24 -8.66
C ASP A 53 -13.70 -1.05 -8.84
N ALA A 54 -14.46 -2.10 -9.15
CA ALA A 54 -15.91 -2.03 -9.25
C ALA A 54 -16.60 -1.79 -7.88
N CYS A 55 -15.92 -2.12 -6.79
CA CYS A 55 -16.47 -1.99 -5.44
C CYS A 55 -15.68 -1.02 -4.55
N HIS A 56 -14.37 -0.90 -4.73
CA HIS A 56 -13.50 -0.15 -3.85
C HIS A 56 -12.93 1.13 -4.48
N THR A 57 -12.82 2.17 -3.67
CA THR A 57 -11.92 3.30 -3.95
C THR A 57 -10.49 2.88 -3.60
N ILE A 58 -9.58 2.90 -4.60
CA ILE A 58 -8.22 2.40 -4.44
C ILE A 58 -7.23 3.46 -4.94
N PRO A 59 -6.45 4.11 -4.06
CA PRO A 59 -5.47 5.10 -4.46
C PRO A 59 -4.49 4.56 -5.49
N GLY A 60 -4.16 5.36 -6.51
CA GLY A 60 -3.21 5.02 -7.55
C GLY A 60 -3.72 4.05 -8.62
N VAL A 61 -4.95 3.54 -8.52
CA VAL A 61 -5.61 2.72 -9.55
C VAL A 61 -6.61 3.59 -10.32
N PRO A 62 -6.38 3.92 -11.59
CA PRO A 62 -7.28 4.77 -12.37
C PRO A 62 -8.68 4.16 -12.49
N GLY A 63 -9.71 4.95 -12.19
CA GLY A 63 -11.11 4.53 -12.26
C GLY A 63 -11.60 3.74 -11.03
N ALA A 64 -10.74 3.46 -10.05
CA ALA A 64 -11.13 2.82 -8.81
C ALA A 64 -11.67 3.85 -7.80
N ASP A 65 -12.89 4.32 -8.04
CA ASP A 65 -13.58 5.34 -7.24
C ASP A 65 -14.95 4.88 -6.72
N ALA A 66 -15.23 3.58 -6.79
CA ALA A 66 -16.47 2.99 -6.32
C ALA A 66 -16.59 3.03 -4.78
N LEU A 67 -17.84 3.12 -4.31
CA LEU A 67 -18.20 3.29 -2.90
C LEU A 67 -19.03 2.12 -2.34
N VAL A 68 -19.05 0.98 -3.02
CA VAL A 68 -19.76 -0.23 -2.57
C VAL A 68 -19.04 -0.87 -1.40
N GLY A 69 -17.72 -1.05 -1.53
CA GLY A 69 -16.85 -1.49 -0.46
C GLY A 69 -16.14 -0.32 0.25
N PRO A 70 -15.49 -0.56 1.39
CA PRO A 70 -14.75 0.48 2.09
C PRO A 70 -13.54 0.96 1.25
N PRO A 71 -13.17 2.25 1.33
CA PRO A 71 -11.96 2.76 0.69
C PRO A 71 -10.71 2.01 1.18
N LEU A 72 -9.81 1.66 0.27
CA LEU A 72 -8.56 0.95 0.60
C LEU A 72 -7.38 1.88 0.88
N ALA A 73 -7.59 3.20 0.86
CA ALA A 73 -6.60 4.16 1.34
C ALA A 73 -6.15 3.81 2.76
N GLY A 74 -4.84 3.70 2.97
CA GLY A 74 -4.25 3.40 4.27
C GLY A 74 -4.42 1.96 4.74
N ILE A 75 -4.92 1.04 3.90
CA ILE A 75 -5.18 -0.36 4.29
C ILE A 75 -3.94 -1.07 4.83
N GLY A 76 -2.76 -0.83 4.26
CA GLY A 76 -1.51 -1.42 4.72
C GLY A 76 -1.07 -0.96 6.11
N GLY A 77 -1.63 0.13 6.63
CA GLY A 77 -1.36 0.64 7.99
C GLY A 77 -2.46 0.34 9.01
N ARG A 78 -3.57 -0.30 8.63
CA ARG A 78 -4.65 -0.64 9.56
C ARG A 78 -4.27 -1.81 10.46
N MET A 79 -4.81 -1.85 11.65
CA MET A 79 -4.60 -2.97 12.58
C MET A 79 -5.38 -4.23 12.17
N TYR A 80 -6.52 -4.06 11.50
CA TYR A 80 -7.41 -5.15 11.11
C TYR A 80 -7.83 -5.06 9.64
N ILE A 81 -8.01 -6.23 9.02
CA ILE A 81 -8.63 -6.45 7.72
C ILE A 81 -10.09 -6.80 7.97
N ALA A 82 -11.01 -6.16 7.25
CA ALA A 82 -12.46 -6.37 7.36
C ALA A 82 -13.02 -6.26 8.79
N GLY A 83 -12.27 -5.70 9.72
CA GLY A 83 -12.64 -5.59 11.13
C GLY A 83 -12.50 -6.88 11.96
N ILE A 84 -12.12 -8.00 11.37
CA ILE A 84 -12.09 -9.32 12.01
C ILE A 84 -10.72 -9.99 12.05
N LEU A 85 -9.86 -9.77 11.02
CA LEU A 85 -8.54 -10.38 10.93
C LEU A 85 -7.46 -9.38 11.31
N THR A 86 -6.47 -9.80 12.10
CA THR A 86 -5.25 -9.01 12.28
C THR A 86 -4.60 -8.78 10.93
N ASN A 87 -4.19 -7.54 10.66
CA ASN A 87 -3.56 -7.18 9.39
C ASN A 87 -2.13 -7.72 9.31
N THR A 88 -2.02 -8.93 8.81
CA THR A 88 -0.76 -9.61 8.48
C THR A 88 -0.74 -9.96 7.00
N PRO A 89 0.44 -10.13 6.38
CA PRO A 89 0.53 -10.53 4.97
C PRO A 89 -0.27 -11.78 4.63
N ASP A 90 -0.18 -12.81 5.47
CA ASP A 90 -0.89 -14.06 5.26
C ASP A 90 -2.41 -13.87 5.36
N HIS A 91 -2.90 -13.11 6.33
CA HIS A 91 -4.33 -12.83 6.44
C HIS A 91 -4.82 -11.95 5.27
N MET A 92 -4.01 -11.01 4.79
CA MET A 92 -4.36 -10.20 3.62
C MET A 92 -4.52 -11.10 2.37
N VAL A 93 -3.57 -12.01 2.14
CA VAL A 93 -3.64 -12.97 1.04
C VAL A 93 -4.85 -13.88 1.19
N GLN A 94 -5.10 -14.46 2.36
CA GLN A 94 -6.27 -15.31 2.62
C GLN A 94 -7.59 -14.57 2.39
N TRP A 95 -7.68 -13.31 2.85
CA TRP A 95 -8.86 -12.48 2.64
C TRP A 95 -9.11 -12.19 1.16
N ILE A 96 -8.07 -11.94 0.37
CA ILE A 96 -8.19 -11.70 -1.08
C ILE A 96 -8.62 -12.98 -1.81
N LEU A 97 -8.11 -14.13 -1.39
CA LEU A 97 -8.42 -15.43 -2.01
C LEU A 97 -9.87 -15.85 -1.81
N ASP A 98 -10.37 -15.79 -0.59
CA ASP A 98 -11.72 -16.30 -0.29
C ASP A 98 -12.34 -15.57 0.92
N PRO A 99 -12.86 -14.36 0.72
CA PRO A 99 -13.48 -13.59 1.80
C PRO A 99 -14.64 -14.33 2.48
N PRO A 100 -15.56 -15.01 1.73
CA PRO A 100 -16.69 -15.73 2.35
C PRO A 100 -16.28 -16.91 3.24
N ALA A 101 -15.11 -17.52 3.00
CA ALA A 101 -14.60 -18.60 3.85
C ALA A 101 -14.17 -18.10 5.24
N LEU A 102 -13.77 -16.81 5.33
CA LEU A 102 -13.31 -16.17 6.56
C LEU A 102 -14.42 -15.41 7.28
N ASP A 103 -15.37 -14.86 6.53
CA ASP A 103 -16.57 -14.21 7.03
C ASP A 103 -17.76 -14.48 6.09
N SER A 104 -18.62 -15.39 6.50
CA SER A 104 -19.81 -15.78 5.70
C SER A 104 -20.84 -14.65 5.55
N ALA A 105 -20.71 -13.57 6.33
CA ALA A 105 -21.58 -12.40 6.24
C ALA A 105 -21.01 -11.29 5.34
N THR A 106 -19.80 -11.46 4.81
CA THR A 106 -19.20 -10.43 3.94
C THR A 106 -19.94 -10.29 2.63
N ALA A 107 -20.05 -9.05 2.13
CA ALA A 107 -20.52 -8.78 0.78
C ALA A 107 -19.40 -8.91 -0.28
N MET A 108 -18.14 -9.03 0.13
CA MET A 108 -17.01 -9.18 -0.78
C MET A 108 -17.02 -10.61 -1.35
N PRO A 109 -17.17 -10.80 -2.66
CA PRO A 109 -17.26 -12.12 -3.26
C PRO A 109 -15.87 -12.77 -3.42
N ASN A 110 -15.85 -14.10 -3.54
CA ASN A 110 -14.70 -14.80 -4.10
C ASN A 110 -14.72 -14.61 -5.63
N VAL A 111 -13.72 -13.90 -6.16
CA VAL A 111 -13.59 -13.58 -7.59
C VAL A 111 -12.58 -14.49 -8.32
N GLY A 112 -12.10 -15.54 -7.67
CA GLY A 112 -11.21 -16.54 -8.26
C GLY A 112 -9.76 -16.08 -8.40
N VAL A 113 -9.28 -15.20 -7.51
CA VAL A 113 -7.88 -14.76 -7.48
C VAL A 113 -6.98 -15.97 -7.24
N THR A 114 -5.87 -16.08 -7.99
CA THR A 114 -4.84 -17.09 -7.72
C THR A 114 -3.98 -16.69 -6.52
N GLU A 115 -3.27 -17.64 -5.91
CA GLU A 115 -2.39 -17.33 -4.76
C GLU A 115 -1.26 -16.36 -5.14
N GLU A 116 -0.69 -16.52 -6.32
CA GLU A 116 0.35 -15.63 -6.85
C GLU A 116 -0.19 -14.20 -6.99
N ASP A 117 -1.32 -14.04 -7.69
CA ASP A 117 -1.96 -12.74 -7.89
C ASP A 117 -2.44 -12.12 -6.57
N ALA A 118 -2.88 -12.93 -5.60
CA ALA A 118 -3.26 -12.44 -4.27
C ALA A 118 -2.06 -11.87 -3.51
N ARG A 119 -0.86 -12.46 -3.64
CA ARG A 119 0.38 -11.93 -3.07
C ARG A 119 0.77 -10.62 -3.74
N ASP A 120 0.64 -10.53 -5.05
CA ASP A 120 0.90 -9.30 -5.81
C ASP A 120 -0.07 -8.18 -5.39
N ILE A 121 -1.36 -8.47 -5.33
CA ILE A 121 -2.39 -7.53 -4.86
C ILE A 121 -2.09 -7.08 -3.42
N ALA A 122 -1.79 -8.02 -2.52
CA ALA A 122 -1.41 -7.71 -1.14
C ALA A 122 -0.18 -6.81 -1.08
N ALA A 123 0.84 -7.07 -1.92
CA ALA A 123 2.02 -6.21 -2.01
C ALA A 123 1.66 -4.77 -2.38
N TYR A 124 0.78 -4.58 -3.37
CA TYR A 124 0.29 -3.24 -3.70
C TYR A 124 -0.46 -2.60 -2.53
N LEU A 125 -1.38 -3.32 -1.91
CA LEU A 125 -2.17 -2.80 -0.79
C LEU A 125 -1.30 -2.40 0.41
N TYR A 126 -0.19 -3.10 0.66
CA TYR A 126 0.77 -2.73 1.70
C TYR A 126 1.57 -1.46 1.37
N THR A 127 1.63 -1.00 0.13
CA THR A 127 2.16 0.34 -0.19
C THR A 127 1.21 1.45 0.24
N LEU A 128 -0.08 1.15 0.46
CA LEU A 128 -1.12 2.10 0.85
C LEU A 128 -1.19 2.24 2.38
N THR A 129 -0.16 2.78 3.02
CA THR A 129 -0.11 2.93 4.49
C THR A 129 -0.63 4.27 4.99
N SER A 130 -0.70 5.28 4.12
CA SER A 130 -1.29 6.59 4.39
C SER A 130 -2.53 6.80 3.52
N GLY A 131 -3.42 7.70 3.93
CA GLY A 131 -4.58 8.07 3.11
C GLY A 131 -4.23 8.87 1.84
N ARG A 132 -2.95 8.96 1.48
CA ARG A 132 -2.45 9.63 0.28
C ARG A 132 -2.20 8.65 -0.84
N GLU A 133 -2.29 9.16 -2.07
CA GLU A 133 -1.89 8.40 -3.26
C GLU A 133 -0.41 7.98 -3.17
N PRO A 134 -0.06 6.73 -3.52
CA PRO A 134 1.32 6.29 -3.53
C PRO A 134 2.14 7.12 -4.53
N PRO A 135 3.44 7.31 -4.31
CA PRO A 135 4.31 7.99 -5.26
C PRO A 135 4.31 7.24 -6.59
N ARG A 136 4.19 7.99 -7.69
CA ARG A 136 4.27 7.49 -9.07
C ARG A 136 5.68 7.06 -9.41
#